data_a910a28247ea74d6064403f79bef6fbf
#
_entry.id   a910a28247ea74d6064403f79bef6fbf
#
_cell.length_a   1.000
_cell.length_b   1.000
_cell.length_c   1.000
_cell.angle_alpha   90.00
_cell.angle_beta   90.00
_cell.angle_gamma   90.00
#
_symmetry.space_group_name_H-M   'P 1'
#
loop_
_entity.id
_entity.type
_entity.pdbx_description
1 polymer ?
#
loop_
_entity_poly.entity_id
_entity_poly.type
_entity_poly.pdbx_seq_one_letter_code
_entity_poly.pdbx_strand_id
1 'polypeptide(L)'
;MSTNKFSQTAISSLPTSTESRARSRAASFVVDAIHNGSTSSSSDNWFILPPHTSRWDPFILLVEDEFSTRGFPWHPHRGVQTLTYVLDGRLEHRDNAGGFGVLSQGDAQYMVAGRYALHCELAHELKPVRTLQAWINLPKADKLGPTSYVDLPRADATLIEQPGVVARLHVGSVGGRAGADISQFKVPITFLDAELAASASFEHEIPGDQVVAVHVREGEVRVGSKHTRVGERQTAWFKAEEIGTTAIVIEAVTQASVLVYSGRPVGESVVAGGPFLMNTAEENAQAMEEFRAGLFGPIPDDPSTTDAATRR
;
A
#
# COMPACT_ATOMS: atom_id res chain seq x y z
N MET A 1 33.93 49.91 -52.45
CA MET A 1 33.74 48.44 -52.78
C MET A 1 34.14 47.65 -51.55
N SER A 2 33.18 47.22 -50.77
CA SER A 2 33.44 46.48 -49.53
C SER A 2 32.64 45.20 -49.60
N THR A 3 33.35 44.10 -49.67
CA THR A 3 32.76 42.74 -49.77
C THR A 3 32.52 42.19 -48.38
N ASN A 4 31.24 41.98 -48.09
CA ASN A 4 30.77 41.36 -46.87
C ASN A 4 30.98 39.83 -46.93
N LYS A 5 31.81 39.26 -46.04
CA LYS A 5 31.96 37.82 -45.84
C LYS A 5 30.94 37.35 -44.80
N PHE A 6 29.98 36.56 -45.24
CA PHE A 6 29.11 35.83 -44.33
C PHE A 6 29.89 34.65 -43.69
N SER A 7 30.01 34.69 -42.37
CA SER A 7 30.52 33.57 -41.57
C SER A 7 29.41 32.53 -41.37
N GLN A 8 29.61 31.32 -41.85
CA GLN A 8 28.74 30.18 -41.52
C GLN A 8 29.11 29.68 -40.13
N THR A 9 28.19 29.88 -39.20
CA THR A 9 28.26 29.29 -37.87
C THR A 9 27.82 27.84 -37.96
N ALA A 10 28.72 26.90 -37.68
CA ALA A 10 28.43 25.47 -37.59
C ALA A 10 27.40 25.20 -36.50
N ILE A 11 26.30 24.59 -36.89
CA ILE A 11 25.31 24.06 -35.95
C ILE A 11 25.93 22.80 -35.29
N SER A 12 26.36 22.94 -34.06
CA SER A 12 26.78 21.84 -33.21
C SER A 12 25.57 20.96 -32.97
N SER A 13 25.59 19.72 -33.50
CA SER A 13 24.65 18.68 -33.18
C SER A 13 24.74 18.37 -31.68
N LEU A 14 23.65 18.63 -30.94
CA LEU A 14 23.46 18.15 -29.58
C LEU A 14 23.56 16.61 -29.58
N PRO A 15 24.25 16.01 -28.60
CA PRO A 15 24.26 14.57 -28.48
C PRO A 15 22.83 14.10 -28.16
N THR A 16 22.28 13.25 -29.00
CA THR A 16 21.10 12.46 -28.69
C THR A 16 21.48 11.53 -27.55
N SER A 17 21.14 11.89 -26.30
CA SER A 17 21.19 10.95 -25.19
C SER A 17 20.20 9.81 -25.50
N THR A 18 20.68 8.67 -25.94
CA THR A 18 19.95 7.42 -25.81
C THR A 18 19.86 7.11 -24.33
N GLU A 19 18.85 7.68 -23.65
CA GLU A 19 18.48 7.20 -22.32
C GLU A 19 18.22 5.70 -22.46
N SER A 20 19.05 4.90 -21.81
CA SER A 20 18.86 3.46 -21.75
C SER A 20 17.54 3.21 -21.00
N ARG A 21 16.50 2.82 -21.72
CA ARG A 21 15.21 2.48 -21.14
C ARG A 21 15.42 1.40 -20.08
N ALA A 22 14.87 1.61 -18.88
CA ALA A 22 14.99 0.67 -17.78
C ALA A 22 14.49 -0.73 -18.20
N ARG A 23 15.20 -1.78 -17.78
CA ARG A 23 14.83 -3.16 -18.11
C ARG A 23 13.51 -3.53 -17.43
N SER A 24 12.53 -3.96 -18.22
CA SER A 24 11.25 -4.46 -17.71
C SER A 24 11.44 -5.80 -16.99
N ARG A 25 10.85 -5.92 -15.79
CA ARG A 25 10.87 -7.13 -14.96
C ARG A 25 9.77 -8.11 -15.39
N ALA A 26 10.02 -9.40 -15.17
CA ALA A 26 8.99 -10.43 -15.31
C ALA A 26 8.28 -10.64 -13.98
N ALA A 27 6.95 -10.84 -14.01
CA ALA A 27 6.23 -11.29 -12.84
C ALA A 27 6.79 -12.65 -12.38
N SER A 28 7.03 -12.77 -11.07
CA SER A 28 7.52 -14.02 -10.46
C SER A 28 6.41 -15.03 -10.33
N PHE A 29 5.20 -14.61 -9.97
CA PHE A 29 3.97 -15.38 -9.99
C PHE A 29 2.73 -14.49 -9.81
N VAL A 30 1.56 -15.07 -10.07
CA VAL A 30 0.25 -14.47 -9.85
C VAL A 30 -0.45 -15.26 -8.76
N VAL A 31 -1.13 -14.58 -7.87
CA VAL A 31 -1.90 -15.16 -6.76
C VAL A 31 -3.34 -14.72 -6.88
N ASP A 32 -4.26 -15.69 -6.79
CA ASP A 32 -5.69 -15.39 -6.61
C ASP A 32 -5.93 -14.94 -5.17
N ALA A 33 -6.84 -13.98 -4.98
CA ALA A 33 -7.32 -13.66 -3.65
C ALA A 33 -8.07 -14.86 -3.07
N ILE A 34 -7.69 -15.28 -1.86
CA ILE A 34 -8.28 -16.43 -1.19
C ILE A 34 -9.38 -15.93 -0.25
N HIS A 35 -10.65 -16.23 -0.58
CA HIS A 35 -11.76 -15.94 0.31
C HIS A 35 -11.66 -16.78 1.58
N ASN A 36 -11.55 -16.11 2.72
CA ASN A 36 -11.40 -16.77 4.01
C ASN A 36 -12.75 -17.04 4.71
N GLY A 37 -13.86 -16.77 4.02
CA GLY A 37 -15.20 -16.84 4.57
C GLY A 37 -15.52 -15.65 5.48
N SER A 38 -16.73 -15.60 5.95
CA SER A 38 -17.14 -14.61 6.94
C SER A 38 -16.58 -14.99 8.30
N THR A 39 -15.71 -14.17 8.86
CA THR A 39 -15.20 -14.33 10.24
C THR A 39 -16.22 -13.89 11.28
N SER A 40 -17.27 -13.18 10.84
CA SER A 40 -18.46 -12.81 11.60
C SER A 40 -19.64 -12.68 10.64
N SER A 41 -20.86 -12.62 11.14
CA SER A 41 -22.07 -12.45 10.31
C SER A 41 -22.13 -11.15 9.50
N SER A 42 -21.11 -10.32 9.54
CA SER A 42 -21.08 -8.98 8.96
C SER A 42 -19.78 -8.58 8.27
N SER A 43 -18.81 -9.51 8.10
CA SER A 43 -17.55 -9.21 7.43
C SER A 43 -17.07 -10.37 6.56
N ASP A 44 -16.66 -10.05 5.35
CA ASP A 44 -15.96 -10.95 4.44
C ASP A 44 -14.53 -10.46 4.25
N ASN A 45 -13.59 -11.41 4.09
CA ASN A 45 -12.21 -11.05 3.79
C ASN A 45 -11.57 -11.96 2.73
N TRP A 46 -10.65 -11.37 1.96
CA TRP A 46 -9.89 -12.06 0.91
C TRP A 46 -8.40 -11.81 1.12
N PHE A 47 -7.66 -12.87 1.46
CA PHE A 47 -6.21 -12.80 1.56
C PHE A 47 -5.59 -12.76 0.16
N ILE A 48 -4.95 -11.66 -0.16
CA ILE A 48 -4.15 -11.45 -1.37
C ILE A 48 -2.71 -11.93 -1.13
N LEU A 49 -2.20 -11.70 0.08
CA LEU A 49 -0.98 -12.27 0.60
C LEU A 49 -1.29 -12.86 1.97
N PRO A 50 -1.35 -14.18 2.08
CA PRO A 50 -1.57 -14.84 3.37
C PRO A 50 -0.48 -14.45 4.37
N PRO A 51 -0.82 -14.33 5.67
CA PRO A 51 0.16 -14.06 6.72
C PRO A 51 1.23 -15.15 6.79
N HIS A 52 2.35 -14.86 7.46
CA HIS A 52 3.46 -15.78 7.73
C HIS A 52 4.41 -16.08 6.56
N THR A 53 4.50 -15.20 5.57
CA THR A 53 5.50 -15.34 4.51
C THR A 53 6.50 -14.20 4.52
N SER A 54 7.79 -14.51 4.73
CA SER A 54 8.90 -13.54 4.58
C SER A 54 9.32 -13.35 3.11
N ARG A 55 8.71 -14.11 2.19
CA ARG A 55 9.08 -14.10 0.77
C ARG A 55 8.90 -12.74 0.11
N TRP A 56 7.96 -11.93 0.63
CA TRP A 56 7.56 -10.66 0.07
C TRP A 56 7.85 -9.50 0.99
N ASP A 57 8.75 -9.71 1.94
CA ASP A 57 9.27 -8.62 2.76
C ASP A 57 9.55 -7.38 1.87
N PRO A 58 9.04 -6.19 2.20
CA PRO A 58 8.51 -5.80 3.51
C PRO A 58 7.02 -6.11 3.72
N PHE A 59 6.29 -6.63 2.73
CA PHE A 59 4.86 -6.92 2.84
C PHE A 59 4.65 -8.29 3.51
N ILE A 60 3.92 -8.30 4.64
CA ILE A 60 3.69 -9.51 5.45
C ILE A 60 2.27 -10.01 5.34
N LEU A 61 1.33 -9.10 5.11
CA LEU A 61 -0.07 -9.36 4.88
C LEU A 61 -0.59 -8.35 3.85
N LEU A 62 -1.44 -8.81 2.95
CA LEU A 62 -2.26 -7.96 2.10
C LEU A 62 -3.65 -8.59 2.07
N VAL A 63 -4.66 -7.86 2.56
CA VAL A 63 -6.02 -8.36 2.74
C VAL A 63 -7.03 -7.31 2.28
N GLU A 64 -8.04 -7.76 1.54
CA GLU A 64 -9.24 -6.99 1.27
C GLU A 64 -10.32 -7.40 2.28
N ASP A 65 -10.95 -6.41 2.92
CA ASP A 65 -12.01 -6.59 3.88
C ASP A 65 -13.28 -5.86 3.43
N GLU A 66 -14.41 -6.50 3.57
CA GLU A 66 -15.72 -5.91 3.38
C GLU A 66 -16.56 -6.10 4.65
N PHE A 67 -17.07 -5.01 5.20
CA PHE A 67 -17.89 -5.05 6.41
C PHE A 67 -18.92 -3.92 6.43
N SER A 68 -20.04 -4.12 7.14
CA SER A 68 -21.17 -3.19 7.09
C SER A 68 -21.66 -2.70 8.44
N THR A 69 -21.37 -3.41 9.55
CA THR A 69 -22.01 -3.08 10.84
C THR A 69 -21.03 -2.77 11.96
N ARG A 70 -19.92 -3.49 12.06
CA ARG A 70 -18.98 -3.32 13.17
C ARG A 70 -17.54 -3.08 12.72
N GLY A 71 -17.07 -3.74 11.64
CA GLY A 71 -15.67 -3.71 11.28
C GLY A 71 -14.78 -4.33 12.34
N PHE A 72 -13.67 -3.68 12.64
CA PHE A 72 -12.68 -4.13 13.61
C PHE A 72 -12.83 -3.34 14.91
N PRO A 73 -13.40 -3.95 15.99
CA PRO A 73 -13.49 -3.30 17.30
C PRO A 73 -12.09 -3.03 17.85
N TRP A 74 -11.99 -2.40 19.01
CA TRP A 74 -10.72 -2.08 19.66
C TRP A 74 -9.76 -3.28 19.69
N HIS A 75 -8.64 -3.16 19.01
CA HIS A 75 -7.61 -4.18 18.91
C HIS A 75 -6.20 -3.56 18.92
N PRO A 76 -5.22 -4.28 19.47
CA PRO A 76 -3.86 -3.79 19.56
C PRO A 76 -3.06 -4.10 18.30
N HIS A 77 -1.97 -3.34 18.10
CA HIS A 77 -0.88 -3.69 17.20
C HIS A 77 0.47 -3.38 17.83
N ARG A 78 1.50 -4.13 17.44
CA ARG A 78 2.89 -3.86 17.78
C ARG A 78 3.83 -4.35 16.68
N GLY A 79 4.84 -3.54 16.36
CA GLY A 79 5.95 -3.95 15.49
C GLY A 79 5.60 -4.03 14.01
N VAL A 80 4.52 -3.39 13.58
CA VAL A 80 4.01 -3.38 12.21
C VAL A 80 3.74 -1.95 11.75
N GLN A 81 3.90 -1.70 10.45
CA GLN A 81 3.29 -0.56 9.76
C GLN A 81 2.09 -1.07 8.97
N THR A 82 1.02 -0.29 8.90
CA THR A 82 -0.14 -0.61 8.06
C THR A 82 -0.36 0.49 7.04
N LEU A 83 -0.80 0.11 5.85
CA LEU A 83 -1.38 1.00 4.87
C LEU A 83 -2.79 0.50 4.58
N THR A 84 -3.79 1.27 4.98
CA THR A 84 -5.20 1.02 4.70
C THR A 84 -5.64 1.92 3.55
N TYR A 85 -6.27 1.35 2.53
CA TYR A 85 -6.85 2.08 1.38
C TYR A 85 -8.34 1.78 1.30
N VAL A 86 -9.18 2.81 1.20
CA VAL A 86 -10.64 2.65 1.10
C VAL A 86 -11.03 2.39 -0.34
N LEU A 87 -11.45 1.17 -0.64
CA LEU A 87 -11.89 0.74 -1.96
C LEU A 87 -13.31 1.27 -2.29
N ASP A 88 -14.18 1.27 -1.28
CA ASP A 88 -15.55 1.75 -1.39
C ASP A 88 -16.11 2.11 -0.02
N GLY A 89 -17.06 3.05 0.04
CA GLY A 89 -17.69 3.51 1.28
C GLY A 89 -16.83 4.47 2.09
N ARG A 90 -16.99 4.45 3.41
CA ARG A 90 -16.28 5.32 4.35
C ARG A 90 -15.85 4.55 5.58
N LEU A 91 -14.57 4.64 5.91
CA LEU A 91 -13.95 4.01 7.08
C LEU A 91 -13.78 5.04 8.20
N GLU A 92 -14.24 4.72 9.40
CA GLU A 92 -13.98 5.48 10.61
C GLU A 92 -12.83 4.83 11.38
N HIS A 93 -11.77 5.58 11.64
CA HIS A 93 -10.62 5.16 12.45
C HIS A 93 -10.61 5.94 13.78
N ARG A 94 -10.33 5.24 14.87
CA ARG A 94 -10.12 5.84 16.20
C ARG A 94 -8.94 5.16 16.89
N ASP A 95 -8.18 5.93 17.66
CA ASP A 95 -7.17 5.40 18.56
C ASP A 95 -7.46 5.77 20.04
N ASN A 96 -6.82 5.07 20.95
CA ASN A 96 -7.01 5.30 22.39
C ASN A 96 -6.26 6.53 22.92
N ALA A 97 -5.52 7.25 22.09
CA ALA A 97 -4.92 8.54 22.41
C ALA A 97 -5.84 9.73 22.07
N GLY A 98 -7.04 9.45 21.53
CA GLY A 98 -8.05 10.44 21.14
C GLY A 98 -8.00 10.82 19.67
N GLY A 99 -7.21 10.13 18.84
CA GLY A 99 -7.22 10.28 17.39
C GLY A 99 -8.54 9.81 16.79
N PHE A 100 -9.01 10.55 15.78
CA PHE A 100 -10.23 10.27 15.06
C PHE A 100 -10.09 10.74 13.60
N GLY A 101 -10.48 9.90 12.67
CA GLY A 101 -10.53 10.22 11.24
C GLY A 101 -11.66 9.47 10.53
N VAL A 102 -12.11 10.02 9.43
CA VAL A 102 -13.04 9.36 8.50
C VAL A 102 -12.44 9.42 7.11
N LEU A 103 -12.10 8.26 6.60
CA LEU A 103 -11.54 8.07 5.26
C LEU A 103 -12.66 7.75 4.29
N SER A 104 -12.66 8.37 3.13
CA SER A 104 -13.62 8.14 2.05
C SER A 104 -12.98 7.28 0.94
N GLN A 105 -13.78 6.82 0.00
CA GLN A 105 -13.31 6.07 -1.15
C GLN A 105 -12.12 6.76 -1.85
N GLY A 106 -11.04 6.04 -2.00
CA GLY A 106 -9.79 6.51 -2.60
C GLY A 106 -8.84 7.19 -1.62
N ASP A 107 -9.23 7.43 -0.37
CA ASP A 107 -8.31 7.86 0.68
C ASP A 107 -7.50 6.67 1.19
N ALA A 108 -6.34 6.96 1.74
CA ALA A 108 -5.52 5.98 2.44
C ALA A 108 -5.13 6.49 3.84
N GLN A 109 -4.70 5.58 4.69
CA GLN A 109 -4.09 5.90 5.98
C GLN A 109 -2.84 5.05 6.17
N TYR A 110 -1.79 5.68 6.61
CA TYR A 110 -0.53 5.04 6.93
C TYR A 110 -0.28 5.12 8.44
N MET A 111 -0.06 3.96 9.09
CA MET A 111 0.17 3.88 10.53
C MET A 111 1.46 3.13 10.84
N VAL A 112 2.22 3.61 11.82
CA VAL A 112 3.25 2.85 12.52
C VAL A 112 2.72 2.49 13.89
N ALA A 113 2.50 1.21 14.14
CA ALA A 113 2.00 0.75 15.42
C ALA A 113 3.02 0.95 16.55
N GLY A 114 4.30 0.83 16.25
CA GLY A 114 5.35 0.98 17.25
C GLY A 114 5.13 0.03 18.43
N ARG A 115 5.27 0.58 19.66
CA ARG A 115 5.20 -0.22 20.88
C ARG A 115 3.78 -0.53 21.34
N TYR A 116 2.85 0.43 21.22
CA TYR A 116 1.53 0.36 21.86
C TYR A 116 0.43 1.01 21.03
N ALA A 117 0.12 0.49 19.86
CA ALA A 117 -1.06 0.93 19.13
C ALA A 117 -2.30 0.19 19.65
N LEU A 118 -3.36 0.93 19.91
CA LEU A 118 -4.68 0.40 20.22
C LEU A 118 -5.70 1.26 19.47
N HIS A 119 -6.40 0.66 18.52
CA HIS A 119 -7.32 1.37 17.64
C HIS A 119 -8.55 0.53 17.29
N CYS A 120 -9.52 1.17 16.65
CA CYS A 120 -10.62 0.48 15.99
C CYS A 120 -10.89 1.08 14.60
N GLU A 121 -11.37 0.24 13.68
CA GLU A 121 -11.73 0.60 12.31
C GLU A 121 -13.17 0.16 12.06
N LEU A 122 -14.07 1.10 11.80
CA LEU A 122 -15.50 0.87 11.76
C LEU A 122 -16.12 1.36 10.44
N ALA A 123 -17.20 0.72 10.03
CA ALA A 123 -18.05 1.23 8.96
C ALA A 123 -18.72 2.54 9.40
N HIS A 124 -18.36 3.65 8.75
CA HIS A 124 -18.92 4.95 9.11
C HIS A 124 -20.44 5.00 8.84
N GLU A 125 -21.20 5.48 9.82
CA GLU A 125 -22.68 5.50 9.77
C GLU A 125 -23.30 4.10 9.54
N LEU A 126 -22.59 3.02 9.88
CA LEU A 126 -23.04 1.63 9.66
C LEU A 126 -23.35 1.30 8.19
N LYS A 127 -22.74 2.01 7.25
CA LYS A 127 -22.85 1.73 5.81
C LYS A 127 -21.72 0.80 5.37
N PRO A 128 -21.94 -0.06 4.37
CA PRO A 128 -20.89 -0.93 3.87
C PRO A 128 -19.61 -0.16 3.51
N VAL A 129 -18.47 -0.74 3.86
CA VAL A 129 -17.15 -0.25 3.50
C VAL A 129 -16.30 -1.43 3.03
N ARG A 130 -15.49 -1.18 2.00
CA ARG A 130 -14.47 -2.10 1.52
C ARG A 130 -13.11 -1.44 1.66
N THR A 131 -12.17 -2.15 2.23
CA THR A 131 -10.79 -1.67 2.43
C THR A 131 -9.80 -2.69 1.89
N LEU A 132 -8.61 -2.21 1.55
CA LEU A 132 -7.46 -3.06 1.30
C LEU A 132 -6.36 -2.63 2.25
N GLN A 133 -5.94 -3.54 3.12
CA GLN A 133 -4.93 -3.27 4.13
C GLN A 133 -3.65 -4.07 3.87
N ALA A 134 -2.53 -3.38 3.83
CA ALA A 134 -1.19 -3.98 3.79
C ALA A 134 -0.53 -3.88 5.17
N TRP A 135 0.04 -5.00 5.64
CA TRP A 135 0.95 -5.01 6.78
C TRP A 135 2.39 -5.03 6.28
N ILE A 136 3.17 -4.11 6.77
CA ILE A 136 4.54 -3.86 6.36
C ILE A 136 5.45 -4.10 7.56
N ASN A 137 6.48 -4.93 7.39
CA ASN A 137 7.45 -5.23 8.44
C ASN A 137 8.19 -3.96 8.89
N LEU A 138 8.54 -3.90 10.15
CA LEU A 138 9.43 -2.88 10.72
C LEU A 138 10.80 -3.49 11.04
N PRO A 139 11.89 -2.73 10.89
CA PRO A 139 13.18 -3.10 11.47
C PRO A 139 13.06 -3.31 12.98
N LYS A 140 13.78 -4.27 13.52
CA LYS A 140 13.79 -4.58 14.97
C LYS A 140 14.01 -3.36 15.84
N ALA A 141 14.89 -2.48 15.42
CA ALA A 141 15.23 -1.24 16.14
C ALA A 141 14.02 -0.28 16.28
N ASP A 142 13.04 -0.38 15.39
CA ASP A 142 11.90 0.54 15.30
C ASP A 142 10.59 -0.08 15.82
N LYS A 143 10.53 -1.41 16.05
CA LYS A 143 9.31 -2.12 16.49
C LYS A 143 8.75 -1.63 17.82
N LEU A 144 9.58 -1.07 18.69
CA LEU A 144 9.19 -0.51 20.00
C LEU A 144 9.24 1.02 20.02
N GLY A 145 9.26 1.65 18.85
CA GLY A 145 9.21 3.10 18.70
C GLY A 145 7.83 3.70 19.04
N PRO A 146 7.64 5.00 18.86
CA PRO A 146 6.37 5.66 19.06
C PRO A 146 5.33 5.22 18.02
N THR A 147 4.06 5.19 18.44
CA THR A 147 2.91 5.04 17.52
C THR A 147 2.66 6.35 16.80
N SER A 148 2.39 6.31 15.50
CA SER A 148 1.99 7.46 14.71
C SER A 148 1.16 7.02 13.50
N TYR A 149 0.31 7.92 13.00
CA TYR A 149 -0.41 7.70 11.74
C TYR A 149 -0.60 9.02 10.99
N VAL A 150 -0.92 8.91 9.71
CA VAL A 150 -1.26 10.03 8.83
C VAL A 150 -2.34 9.59 7.85
N ASP A 151 -3.36 10.43 7.74
CA ASP A 151 -4.35 10.30 6.69
C ASP A 151 -3.76 10.83 5.37
N LEU A 152 -4.05 10.14 4.30
CA LEU A 152 -3.60 10.42 2.94
C LEU A 152 -4.84 10.62 2.06
N PRO A 153 -5.43 11.83 2.07
CA PRO A 153 -6.61 12.11 1.27
C PRO A 153 -6.33 11.91 -0.23
N ARG A 154 -7.26 11.33 -0.94
CA ARG A 154 -7.17 11.16 -2.40
C ARG A 154 -6.92 12.48 -3.13
N ALA A 155 -7.48 13.56 -2.60
CA ALA A 155 -7.33 14.90 -3.18
C ALA A 155 -5.89 15.41 -3.14
N ASP A 156 -5.08 14.94 -2.19
CA ASP A 156 -3.69 15.34 -1.99
C ASP A 156 -2.70 14.41 -2.71
N ALA A 157 -3.19 13.31 -3.29
CA ALA A 157 -2.35 12.39 -4.06
C ALA A 157 -1.80 13.07 -5.32
N THR A 158 -0.53 12.83 -5.63
CA THR A 158 0.09 13.37 -6.84
C THR A 158 -0.49 12.71 -8.07
N LEU A 159 -1.16 13.51 -8.90
CA LEU A 159 -1.81 13.05 -10.13
C LEU A 159 -0.77 12.83 -11.24
N ILE A 160 -0.83 11.66 -11.88
CA ILE A 160 -0.02 11.28 -13.03
C ILE A 160 -0.97 10.94 -14.17
N GLU A 161 -0.96 11.77 -15.22
CA GLU A 161 -1.82 11.59 -16.38
C GLU A 161 -0.96 11.27 -17.61
N GLN A 162 -1.40 10.24 -18.34
CA GLN A 162 -0.83 9.80 -19.61
C GLN A 162 -2.00 9.41 -20.54
N PRO A 163 -1.80 9.27 -21.87
CA PRO A 163 -2.87 8.83 -22.77
C PRO A 163 -3.52 7.54 -22.30
N GLY A 164 -4.79 7.62 -21.90
CA GLY A 164 -5.58 6.48 -21.41
C GLY A 164 -5.23 6.01 -19.97
N VAL A 165 -4.41 6.75 -19.22
CA VAL A 165 -4.04 6.40 -17.85
C VAL A 165 -4.21 7.60 -16.92
N VAL A 166 -4.86 7.37 -15.79
CA VAL A 166 -4.91 8.31 -14.67
C VAL A 166 -4.45 7.57 -13.42
N ALA A 167 -3.27 7.90 -12.91
CA ALA A 167 -2.74 7.33 -11.69
C ALA A 167 -2.62 8.38 -10.57
N ARG A 168 -2.80 7.95 -9.33
CA ARG A 168 -2.66 8.77 -8.13
C ARG A 168 -1.61 8.16 -7.24
N LEU A 169 -0.54 8.89 -7.05
CA LEU A 169 0.57 8.50 -6.19
C LEU A 169 0.33 9.05 -4.79
N HIS A 170 -0.03 8.17 -3.87
CA HIS A 170 -0.27 8.54 -2.46
C HIS A 170 1.04 8.74 -1.72
N VAL A 171 1.97 7.79 -1.82
CA VAL A 171 3.28 7.84 -1.16
C VAL A 171 4.37 7.26 -2.06
N GLY A 172 5.63 7.61 -1.78
CA GLY A 172 6.78 7.15 -2.56
C GLY A 172 7.08 8.02 -3.77
N SER A 173 7.60 7.42 -4.83
CA SER A 173 7.98 8.16 -6.04
C SER A 173 7.79 7.38 -7.33
N VAL A 174 7.38 8.08 -8.39
CA VAL A 174 7.19 7.54 -9.75
C VAL A 174 7.65 8.57 -10.78
N GLY A 175 8.60 8.20 -11.64
CA GLY A 175 9.06 9.07 -12.72
C GLY A 175 9.51 10.46 -12.24
N GLY A 176 10.19 10.54 -11.10
CA GLY A 176 10.65 11.79 -10.48
C GLY A 176 9.55 12.62 -9.79
N ARG A 177 8.30 12.14 -9.75
CA ARG A 177 7.21 12.75 -8.97
C ARG A 177 7.13 12.08 -7.61
N ALA A 178 6.91 12.85 -6.55
CA ALA A 178 6.77 12.36 -5.18
C ALA A 178 5.31 12.41 -4.73
N GLY A 179 4.88 11.38 -3.99
CA GLY A 179 3.66 11.40 -3.20
C GLY A 179 3.84 12.17 -1.89
N ALA A 180 2.93 11.94 -0.94
CA ALA A 180 3.02 12.57 0.38
C ALA A 180 4.36 12.26 1.08
N ASP A 181 4.85 13.23 1.86
CA ASP A 181 6.05 13.03 2.67
C ASP A 181 5.75 12.10 3.84
N ILE A 182 6.32 10.90 3.78
CA ILE A 182 6.27 9.88 4.84
C ILE A 182 7.64 9.61 5.44
N SER A 183 8.55 10.58 5.39
CA SER A 183 9.92 10.44 5.92
C SER A 183 9.99 10.09 7.42
N GLN A 184 8.94 10.38 8.17
CA GLN A 184 8.75 9.95 9.56
C GLN A 184 8.53 8.44 9.71
N PHE A 185 8.09 7.74 8.66
CA PHE A 185 7.87 6.30 8.70
C PHE A 185 9.15 5.54 8.37
N LYS A 186 9.33 4.39 9.02
CA LYS A 186 10.62 3.70 9.06
C LYS A 186 10.93 2.85 7.84
N VAL A 187 9.90 2.34 7.17
CA VAL A 187 10.02 1.56 5.94
C VAL A 187 9.29 2.31 4.84
N PRO A 188 10.01 3.06 4.00
CA PRO A 188 9.38 3.76 2.89
C PRO A 188 8.89 2.76 1.85
N ILE A 189 7.67 3.01 1.37
CA ILE A 189 7.07 2.27 0.27
C ILE A 189 6.60 3.24 -0.81
N THR A 190 6.32 2.71 -2.00
CA THR A 190 5.51 3.40 -3.00
C THR A 190 4.14 2.74 -3.05
N PHE A 191 3.09 3.56 -3.02
CA PHE A 191 1.72 3.13 -3.21
C PHE A 191 1.00 4.09 -4.16
N LEU A 192 0.39 3.53 -5.18
CA LEU A 192 -0.45 4.27 -6.13
C LEU A 192 -1.68 3.45 -6.53
N ASP A 193 -2.76 4.14 -6.87
CA ASP A 193 -3.89 3.61 -7.65
C ASP A 193 -3.81 4.11 -9.09
N ALA A 194 -4.25 3.28 -10.06
CA ALA A 194 -4.29 3.68 -11.45
C ALA A 194 -5.52 3.13 -12.17
N GLU A 195 -6.15 4.00 -12.94
CA GLU A 195 -7.23 3.69 -13.88
C GLU A 195 -6.64 3.67 -15.29
N LEU A 196 -6.87 2.60 -16.04
CA LEU A 196 -6.38 2.41 -17.38
C LEU A 196 -7.55 2.16 -18.34
N ALA A 197 -7.62 2.94 -19.42
CA ALA A 197 -8.51 2.63 -20.54
C ALA A 197 -8.02 1.36 -21.24
N ALA A 198 -8.92 0.65 -21.93
CA ALA A 198 -8.55 -0.53 -22.71
C ALA A 198 -7.41 -0.20 -23.69
N SER A 199 -6.42 -1.08 -23.77
CA SER A 199 -5.19 -0.95 -24.56
C SER A 199 -4.23 0.15 -24.12
N ALA A 200 -4.49 0.86 -23.03
CA ALA A 200 -3.53 1.80 -22.44
C ALA A 200 -2.39 1.05 -21.74
N SER A 201 -1.23 1.70 -21.66
CA SER A 201 -0.05 1.16 -21.00
C SER A 201 0.50 2.16 -20.01
N PHE A 202 0.83 1.67 -18.81
CA PHE A 202 1.48 2.42 -17.74
C PHE A 202 2.83 1.77 -17.42
N GLU A 203 3.89 2.55 -17.49
CA GLU A 203 5.24 2.11 -17.13
C GLU A 203 5.68 2.80 -15.85
N HIS A 204 6.10 2.03 -14.86
CA HIS A 204 6.59 2.50 -13.59
C HIS A 204 8.04 2.06 -13.37
N GLU A 205 8.96 3.04 -13.38
CA GLU A 205 10.36 2.79 -13.01
C GLU A 205 10.48 2.60 -11.51
N ILE A 206 11.18 1.55 -11.10
CA ILE A 206 11.31 1.12 -9.71
C ILE A 206 12.76 0.72 -9.44
N PRO A 207 13.34 1.07 -8.27
CA PRO A 207 14.59 0.46 -7.84
C PRO A 207 14.52 -1.07 -7.90
N GLY A 208 15.55 -1.71 -8.48
CA GLY A 208 15.56 -3.15 -8.70
C GLY A 208 15.48 -3.95 -7.40
N ASP A 209 16.01 -3.42 -6.30
CA ASP A 209 16.04 -4.04 -4.98
C ASP A 209 14.68 -3.95 -4.22
N GLN A 210 13.61 -3.51 -4.88
CA GLN A 210 12.26 -3.50 -4.30
C GLN A 210 11.43 -4.70 -4.76
N VAL A 211 10.65 -5.25 -3.85
CA VAL A 211 9.52 -6.13 -4.16
C VAL A 211 8.38 -5.27 -4.69
N VAL A 212 7.63 -5.79 -5.66
CA VAL A 212 6.47 -5.10 -6.24
C VAL A 212 5.26 -6.01 -6.24
N ALA A 213 4.11 -5.45 -5.93
CA ALA A 213 2.80 -6.08 -6.11
C ALA A 213 1.93 -5.21 -7.02
N VAL A 214 1.32 -5.82 -8.03
CA VAL A 214 0.28 -5.22 -8.88
C VAL A 214 -1.00 -5.99 -8.64
N HIS A 215 -1.94 -5.38 -7.93
CA HIS A 215 -3.25 -5.94 -7.64
C HIS A 215 -4.30 -5.38 -8.59
N VAL A 216 -5.05 -6.25 -9.27
CA VAL A 216 -6.12 -5.86 -10.18
C VAL A 216 -7.44 -5.82 -9.41
N ARG A 217 -8.00 -4.61 -9.26
CA ARG A 217 -9.30 -4.40 -8.63
C ARG A 217 -10.45 -4.73 -9.57
N GLU A 218 -10.31 -4.31 -10.82
CA GLU A 218 -11.32 -4.48 -11.87
C GLU A 218 -10.64 -4.68 -13.22
N GLY A 219 -11.28 -5.46 -14.08
CA GLY A 219 -10.81 -5.70 -15.44
C GLY A 219 -9.67 -6.70 -15.53
N GLU A 220 -8.86 -6.57 -16.59
CA GLU A 220 -7.74 -7.45 -16.86
C GLU A 220 -6.56 -6.67 -17.45
N VAL A 221 -5.36 -7.01 -16.99
CA VAL A 221 -4.09 -6.43 -17.46
C VAL A 221 -3.09 -7.51 -17.88
N ARG A 222 -2.07 -7.10 -18.64
CA ARG A 222 -0.82 -7.85 -18.81
C ARG A 222 0.29 -7.10 -18.12
N VAL A 223 1.15 -7.80 -17.39
CA VAL A 223 2.20 -7.16 -16.59
C VAL A 223 3.58 -7.73 -16.89
N GLY A 224 4.56 -6.83 -16.86
CA GLY A 224 5.98 -7.15 -16.95
C GLY A 224 6.42 -7.65 -18.33
N SER A 225 7.70 -8.02 -18.46
CA SER A 225 8.34 -8.39 -19.72
C SER A 225 7.79 -9.67 -20.38
N LYS A 226 7.08 -10.49 -19.63
CA LYS A 226 6.43 -11.72 -20.15
C LYS A 226 4.94 -11.52 -20.48
N HIS A 227 4.42 -10.29 -20.37
CA HIS A 227 3.02 -9.97 -20.60
C HIS A 227 2.06 -10.93 -19.84
N THR A 228 2.42 -11.23 -18.57
CA THR A 228 1.65 -12.15 -17.74
C THR A 228 0.26 -11.59 -17.51
N ARG A 229 -0.79 -12.38 -17.82
CA ARG A 229 -2.19 -11.97 -17.61
C ARG A 229 -2.53 -11.97 -16.12
N VAL A 230 -3.22 -10.93 -15.69
CA VAL A 230 -3.71 -10.75 -14.33
C VAL A 230 -5.12 -10.21 -14.41
N GLY A 231 -6.08 -10.95 -13.87
CA GLY A 231 -7.49 -10.59 -13.86
C GLY A 231 -7.91 -9.99 -12.53
N GLU A 232 -9.21 -9.69 -12.43
CA GLU A 232 -9.82 -9.14 -11.23
C GLU A 232 -9.53 -10.00 -9.99
N ARG A 233 -9.21 -9.35 -8.88
CA ARG A 233 -8.81 -9.95 -7.59
C ARG A 233 -7.55 -10.83 -7.66
N GLN A 234 -6.79 -10.75 -8.73
CA GLN A 234 -5.47 -11.36 -8.81
C GLN A 234 -4.37 -10.34 -8.54
N THR A 235 -3.25 -10.82 -8.04
CA THR A 235 -2.06 -10.00 -7.76
C THR A 235 -0.83 -10.62 -8.39
N ALA A 236 -0.16 -9.86 -9.24
CA ALA A 236 1.16 -10.21 -9.74
C ALA A 236 2.25 -9.72 -8.79
N TRP A 237 3.16 -10.61 -8.44
CA TRP A 237 4.30 -10.33 -7.56
C TRP A 237 5.61 -10.37 -8.32
N PHE A 238 6.47 -9.39 -8.04
CA PHE A 238 7.80 -9.26 -8.62
C PHE A 238 8.80 -9.24 -7.46
N LYS A 239 9.72 -10.19 -7.46
CA LYS A 239 10.80 -10.26 -6.47
C LYS A 239 11.76 -9.09 -6.64
N ALA A 240 12.38 -8.67 -5.56
CA ALA A 240 13.57 -7.83 -5.62
C ALA A 240 14.66 -8.53 -6.45
N GLU A 241 15.36 -7.74 -7.25
CA GLU A 241 16.47 -8.16 -8.09
C GLU A 241 17.76 -7.47 -7.64
N GLU A 242 18.75 -7.42 -8.50
CA GLU A 242 19.99 -6.69 -8.23
C GLU A 242 19.76 -5.17 -8.18
N ILE A 243 20.69 -4.44 -7.56
CA ILE A 243 20.67 -2.98 -7.48
C ILE A 243 20.68 -2.38 -8.89
N GLY A 244 19.90 -1.34 -9.08
CA GLY A 244 19.74 -0.62 -10.34
C GLY A 244 18.30 -0.16 -10.52
N THR A 245 18.00 0.40 -11.68
CA THR A 245 16.63 0.78 -12.04
C THR A 245 16.02 -0.27 -12.96
N THR A 246 14.81 -0.69 -12.65
CA THR A 246 14.00 -1.60 -13.46
C THR A 246 12.66 -0.96 -13.75
N ALA A 247 11.84 -1.56 -14.62
CA ALA A 247 10.50 -1.08 -14.90
C ALA A 247 9.46 -2.19 -14.71
N ILE A 248 8.27 -1.79 -14.29
CA ILE A 248 7.06 -2.61 -14.36
C ILE A 248 6.16 -1.98 -15.42
N VAL A 249 5.83 -2.77 -16.43
CA VAL A 249 4.88 -2.37 -17.47
C VAL A 249 3.54 -3.02 -17.16
N ILE A 250 2.47 -2.23 -17.21
CA ILE A 250 1.09 -2.66 -16.99
C ILE A 250 0.31 -2.27 -18.24
N GLU A 251 -0.19 -3.25 -18.99
CA GLU A 251 -0.95 -3.06 -20.22
C GLU A 251 -2.40 -3.49 -19.97
N ALA A 252 -3.34 -2.60 -20.12
CA ALA A 252 -4.76 -2.90 -19.95
C ALA A 252 -5.29 -3.73 -21.13
N VAL A 253 -5.84 -4.91 -20.86
CA VAL A 253 -6.54 -5.72 -21.85
C VAL A 253 -7.96 -5.21 -22.03
N THR A 254 -8.63 -4.93 -20.93
CA THR A 254 -9.92 -4.25 -20.85
C THR A 254 -9.71 -2.91 -20.16
N GLN A 255 -10.74 -2.09 -19.98
CA GLN A 255 -10.68 -1.04 -18.97
C GLN A 255 -10.35 -1.71 -17.63
N ALA A 256 -9.38 -1.18 -16.90
CA ALA A 256 -8.87 -1.79 -15.69
C ALA A 256 -8.55 -0.77 -14.60
N SER A 257 -8.64 -1.23 -13.35
CA SER A 257 -8.25 -0.49 -12.16
C SER A 257 -7.26 -1.33 -11.38
N VAL A 258 -6.10 -0.76 -11.05
CA VAL A 258 -5.03 -1.47 -10.37
C VAL A 258 -4.49 -0.69 -9.18
N LEU A 259 -3.96 -1.41 -8.18
CA LEU A 259 -3.16 -0.88 -7.09
C LEU A 259 -1.74 -1.40 -7.22
N VAL A 260 -0.77 -0.53 -7.04
CA VAL A 260 0.65 -0.89 -7.12
C VAL A 260 1.32 -0.55 -5.79
N TYR A 261 1.97 -1.56 -5.23
CA TYR A 261 2.79 -1.45 -4.04
C TYR A 261 4.24 -1.78 -4.38
N SER A 262 5.18 -1.02 -3.87
CA SER A 262 6.58 -1.43 -3.91
C SER A 262 7.32 -1.02 -2.64
N GLY A 263 8.33 -1.82 -2.27
CA GLY A 263 9.12 -1.56 -1.08
C GLY A 263 10.38 -2.42 -1.02
N ARG A 264 11.40 -1.87 -0.38
CA ARG A 264 12.64 -2.61 -0.16
C ARG A 264 12.46 -3.60 0.99
N PRO A 265 12.90 -4.87 0.85
CA PRO A 265 12.93 -5.82 1.96
C PRO A 265 13.66 -5.27 3.18
N VAL A 266 13.10 -5.49 4.37
CA VAL A 266 13.77 -5.18 5.65
C VAL A 266 14.91 -6.16 5.89
N GLY A 267 14.76 -7.42 5.43
CA GLY A 267 15.78 -8.45 5.54
C GLY A 267 15.96 -9.02 6.94
N GLU A 268 15.02 -8.77 7.83
CA GLU A 268 15.06 -9.28 9.20
C GLU A 268 14.00 -10.37 9.43
N SER A 269 14.27 -11.23 10.40
CA SER A 269 13.33 -12.24 10.86
C SER A 269 12.02 -11.60 11.31
N VAL A 270 10.89 -12.20 10.91
CA VAL A 270 9.56 -11.77 11.30
C VAL A 270 8.72 -12.96 11.72
N VAL A 271 8.06 -12.82 12.86
CA VAL A 271 7.12 -13.80 13.41
C VAL A 271 5.81 -13.08 13.69
N ALA A 272 4.73 -13.53 13.05
CA ALA A 272 3.38 -13.03 13.33
C ALA A 272 2.78 -13.79 14.52
N GLY A 273 2.21 -13.06 15.47
CA GLY A 273 1.52 -13.60 16.63
C GLY A 273 0.20 -12.86 16.87
N GLY A 274 -0.86 -13.22 16.12
CA GLY A 274 -2.10 -12.46 16.11
C GLY A 274 -1.87 -11.05 15.60
N PRO A 275 -2.19 -9.99 16.37
CA PRO A 275 -2.05 -8.60 15.97
C PRO A 275 -0.61 -8.05 16.10
N PHE A 276 0.33 -8.88 16.53
CA PHE A 276 1.72 -8.50 16.79
C PHE A 276 2.66 -9.08 15.74
N LEU A 277 3.61 -8.26 15.30
CA LEU A 277 4.60 -8.62 14.28
C LEU A 277 6.01 -8.36 14.82
N MET A 278 6.57 -9.35 15.51
CA MET A 278 7.87 -9.22 16.18
C MET A 278 8.96 -10.05 15.48
N ASN A 279 10.18 -10.02 16.00
CA ASN A 279 11.28 -10.79 15.40
C ASN A 279 11.35 -12.22 15.94
N THR A 280 10.78 -12.49 17.12
CA THR A 280 10.74 -13.84 17.73
C THR A 280 9.35 -14.15 18.32
N ALA A 281 9.12 -15.44 18.60
CA ALA A 281 7.89 -15.89 19.25
C ALA A 281 7.80 -15.40 20.71
N GLU A 282 8.94 -15.30 21.39
CA GLU A 282 9.03 -14.80 22.77
C GLU A 282 8.64 -13.32 22.85
N GLU A 283 9.11 -12.50 21.88
CA GLU A 283 8.73 -11.10 21.79
C GLU A 283 7.22 -10.93 21.54
N ASN A 284 6.59 -11.82 20.73
CA ASN A 284 5.14 -11.84 20.56
C ASN A 284 4.40 -12.25 21.84
N ALA A 285 4.90 -13.27 22.55
CA ALA A 285 4.34 -13.69 23.84
C ALA A 285 4.38 -12.55 24.86
N GLN A 286 5.50 -11.83 24.94
CA GLN A 286 5.66 -10.65 25.78
C GLN A 286 4.66 -9.56 25.39
N ALA A 287 4.49 -9.28 24.08
CA ALA A 287 3.51 -8.29 23.60
C ALA A 287 2.08 -8.63 24.05
N MET A 288 1.71 -9.91 23.99
CA MET A 288 0.41 -10.39 24.45
C MET A 288 0.23 -10.25 25.97
N GLU A 289 1.27 -10.56 26.75
CA GLU A 289 1.25 -10.39 28.20
C GLU A 289 1.10 -8.91 28.60
N GLU A 290 1.87 -8.03 27.95
CA GLU A 290 1.79 -6.58 28.16
C GLU A 290 0.42 -6.01 27.79
N PHE A 291 -0.19 -6.50 26.71
CA PHE A 291 -1.55 -6.12 26.34
C PHE A 291 -2.58 -6.56 27.40
N ARG A 292 -2.51 -7.82 27.86
CA ARG A 292 -3.38 -8.34 28.93
C ARG A 292 -3.19 -7.61 30.27
N ALA A 293 -1.99 -7.12 30.52
CA ALA A 293 -1.68 -6.30 31.69
C ALA A 293 -2.13 -4.84 31.56
N GLY A 294 -2.74 -4.44 30.43
CA GLY A 294 -3.27 -3.10 30.21
C GLY A 294 -2.21 -2.05 29.83
N LEU A 295 -0.99 -2.46 29.48
CA LEU A 295 0.10 -1.53 29.17
C LEU A 295 -0.09 -0.80 27.82
N PHE A 296 -1.05 -1.24 26.99
CA PHE A 296 -1.44 -0.53 25.77
C PHE A 296 -2.38 0.66 26.05
N GLY A 297 -2.70 0.89 27.31
CA GLY A 297 -3.64 1.93 27.76
C GLY A 297 -5.07 1.39 27.90
N PRO A 298 -5.99 2.23 28.38
CA PRO A 298 -7.38 1.83 28.55
C PRO A 298 -8.02 1.51 27.20
N ILE A 299 -8.88 0.49 27.18
CA ILE A 299 -9.77 0.24 26.05
C ILE A 299 -10.97 1.18 26.25
N PRO A 300 -11.19 2.16 25.35
CA PRO A 300 -12.36 3.02 25.41
C PRO A 300 -13.66 2.23 25.23
N ASP A 301 -14.79 2.84 25.59
CA ASP A 301 -16.10 2.26 25.30
C ASP A 301 -16.21 1.95 23.80
N ASP A 302 -16.82 0.79 23.49
CA ASP A 302 -16.99 0.37 22.11
C ASP A 302 -17.93 1.33 21.36
N PRO A 303 -17.42 2.12 20.41
CA PRO A 303 -18.23 3.11 19.70
C PRO A 303 -19.33 2.47 18.84
N SER A 304 -19.25 1.16 18.53
CA SER A 304 -20.28 0.43 17.80
C SER A 304 -21.51 0.13 18.66
N THR A 305 -21.39 0.23 19.99
CA THR A 305 -22.49 -0.02 20.93
C THR A 305 -23.22 1.27 21.36
N THR A 306 -22.65 2.43 21.10
CA THR A 306 -23.31 3.72 21.36
C THR A 306 -24.40 3.97 20.33
N ASP A 307 -25.63 4.20 20.82
CA ASP A 307 -26.82 4.47 20.01
C ASP A 307 -26.57 5.59 18.96
N ALA A 308 -27.12 5.41 17.75
CA ALA A 308 -27.06 6.38 16.65
C ALA A 308 -27.57 7.80 17.04
N ALA A 309 -28.22 7.93 18.19
CA ALA A 309 -28.73 9.20 18.74
C ALA A 309 -27.65 10.13 19.30
N THR A 310 -26.45 9.62 19.63
CA THR A 310 -25.35 10.41 20.21
C THR A 310 -24.28 10.81 19.19
N ARG A 311 -24.42 10.44 17.93
CA ARG A 311 -23.48 10.73 16.84
C ARG A 311 -23.84 11.97 16.00
N ARG A 312 -24.39 13.01 16.63
CA ARG A 312 -24.69 14.29 15.96
C ARG A 312 -23.61 15.33 16.23
#